data_da0b6f45122c96e2c711d01e6c563353
#
_entry.id   da0b6f45122c96e2c711d01e6c563353
#
_cell.length_a   1.000
_cell.length_b   1.000
_cell.length_c   1.000
_cell.angle_alpha   90.00
_cell.angle_beta   90.00
_cell.angle_gamma   90.00
#
_symmetry.space_group_name_H-M   'P 1'
#
loop_
_entity.id
_entity.type
_entity.pdbx_description
1 polymer ?
#
loop_
_entity_poly.entity_id
_entity_poly.type
_entity_poly.pdbx_seq_one_letter_code
_entity_poly.pdbx_strand_id
1 'polypeptide(L)'
;TLSEGFSALFAVMLYRGEYNRRPLFPERSAGYGAILRYTVPITFTAIAMPVSQLAESIVAANLLRSAGLEATALYGIFSGCAVTIINLPVSVTYGFAAASVPKIAPLASSGDVQSARAAALKAILITLGVAIPFSIALYVFAPLAADIIFRSLTAEQNALLVRLVRIMSINAVTLSLTQTASACLTALGTPVRATAVQWVTCALRVGLAALFISRGFSVEGVAIASNIAYFVAAAVNLWYIIKVKANSNALKSKRRSV
;
A
#
# COMPACT_ATOMS: atom_id res chain seq x y z
N THR A 1 -14.63 -3.08 -15.50
CA THR A 1 -15.92 -3.53 -14.89
C THR A 1 -16.94 -2.41 -14.89
N LEU A 2 -18.25 -2.71 -14.65
CA LEU A 2 -19.34 -1.70 -14.59
C LEU A 2 -19.05 -0.62 -13.53
N SER A 3 -18.42 -0.97 -12.40
CA SER A 3 -18.10 -0.02 -11.34
C SER A 3 -17.03 1.00 -11.75
N GLU A 4 -16.05 0.60 -12.53
CA GLU A 4 -15.01 1.50 -13.08
C GLU A 4 -15.60 2.46 -14.12
N GLY A 5 -16.52 1.96 -14.96
CA GLY A 5 -17.27 2.79 -15.88
C GLY A 5 -18.12 3.86 -15.17
N PHE A 6 -18.78 3.48 -14.07
CA PHE A 6 -19.56 4.40 -13.24
C PHE A 6 -18.65 5.45 -12.56
N SER A 7 -17.50 5.04 -12.01
CA SER A 7 -16.52 5.95 -11.40
C SER A 7 -15.95 6.93 -12.42
N ALA A 8 -15.64 6.47 -13.63
CA ALA A 8 -15.15 7.33 -14.71
C ALA A 8 -16.21 8.34 -15.14
N LEU A 9 -17.46 7.91 -15.30
CA LEU A 9 -18.58 8.78 -15.67
C LEU A 9 -18.85 9.84 -14.60
N PHE A 10 -18.80 9.45 -13.33
CA PHE A 10 -18.97 10.36 -12.20
C PHE A 10 -17.81 11.37 -12.11
N ALA A 11 -16.57 10.93 -12.32
CA ALA A 11 -15.40 11.81 -12.37
C ALA A 11 -15.49 12.82 -13.53
N VAL A 12 -15.97 12.41 -14.71
CA VAL A 12 -16.19 13.31 -15.86
C VAL A 12 -17.30 14.33 -15.55
N MET A 13 -18.38 13.93 -14.90
CA MET A 13 -19.46 14.85 -14.49
C MET A 13 -18.96 15.91 -13.51
N LEU A 14 -18.20 15.50 -12.48
CA LEU A 14 -17.61 16.42 -11.50
C LEU A 14 -16.60 17.37 -12.18
N TYR A 15 -15.75 16.84 -13.07
CA TYR A 15 -14.75 17.64 -13.78
C TYR A 15 -15.41 18.68 -14.70
N ARG A 16 -16.47 18.34 -15.42
CA ARG A 16 -17.22 19.29 -16.25
C ARG A 16 -17.84 20.43 -15.42
N GLY A 17 -18.32 20.11 -14.20
CA GLY A 17 -18.88 21.12 -13.30
C GLY A 17 -17.81 22.11 -12.77
N GLU A 18 -16.59 21.64 -12.56
CA GLU A 18 -15.46 22.43 -12.04
C GLU A 18 -14.72 23.19 -13.16
N TYR A 19 -14.61 22.60 -14.34
CA TYR A 19 -13.95 23.19 -15.52
C TYR A 19 -14.60 24.48 -15.95
N ASN A 20 -15.92 24.57 -15.90
CA ASN A 20 -16.68 25.78 -16.25
C ASN A 20 -16.55 26.93 -15.23
N ARG A 21 -15.92 26.68 -14.06
CA ARG A 21 -15.79 27.67 -12.97
C ARG A 21 -14.39 28.26 -12.85
N ARG A 22 -13.37 27.71 -13.53
CA ARG A 22 -11.99 28.18 -13.43
C ARG A 22 -11.63 29.07 -14.61
N PRO A 23 -11.05 30.28 -14.39
CA PRO A 23 -10.45 31.03 -15.47
C PRO A 23 -9.27 30.20 -16.03
N LEU A 24 -9.21 30.11 -17.35
CA LEU A 24 -8.10 29.50 -18.08
C LEU A 24 -6.82 30.31 -17.78
N PHE A 25 -6.01 29.83 -16.84
CA PHE A 25 -4.64 30.34 -16.72
C PHE A 25 -3.88 29.89 -17.97
N PRO A 26 -3.00 30.78 -18.56
CA PRO A 26 -2.16 30.37 -19.67
C PRO A 26 -1.28 29.20 -19.22
N GLU A 27 -1.63 28.02 -19.69
CA GLU A 27 -0.87 26.80 -19.40
C GLU A 27 0.50 26.90 -20.08
N ARG A 28 1.54 27.09 -19.29
CA ARG A 28 2.85 26.58 -19.69
C ARG A 28 2.69 25.06 -19.75
N SER A 29 2.49 24.51 -20.95
CA SER A 29 2.42 23.09 -21.17
C SER A 29 3.68 22.45 -20.59
N ALA A 30 3.52 21.69 -19.50
CA ALA A 30 4.59 20.86 -18.99
C ALA A 30 4.98 19.91 -20.14
N GLY A 31 6.22 20.02 -20.64
CA GLY A 31 6.66 19.18 -21.74
C GLY A 31 6.45 17.71 -21.42
N TYR A 32 6.06 16.91 -22.41
CA TYR A 32 5.79 15.47 -22.25
C TYR A 32 6.86 14.73 -21.44
N GLY A 33 8.14 15.13 -21.56
CA GLY A 33 9.24 14.56 -20.78
C GLY A 33 9.14 14.79 -19.27
N ALA A 34 8.59 15.93 -18.84
CA ALA A 34 8.37 16.19 -17.42
C ALA A 34 7.24 15.31 -16.86
N ILE A 35 6.16 15.14 -17.63
CA ILE A 35 5.05 14.27 -17.27
C ILE A 35 5.52 12.81 -17.15
N LEU A 36 6.22 12.29 -18.16
CA LEU A 36 6.74 10.93 -18.16
C LEU A 36 7.70 10.67 -16.98
N ARG A 37 8.56 11.64 -16.63
CA ARG A 37 9.50 11.49 -15.51
C ARG A 37 8.81 11.24 -14.17
N TYR A 38 7.60 11.75 -13.98
CA TYR A 38 6.80 11.50 -12.77
C TYR A 38 5.88 10.29 -12.91
N THR A 39 5.25 10.11 -14.07
CA THR A 39 4.27 9.04 -14.30
C THR A 39 4.93 7.67 -14.30
N VAL A 40 6.09 7.52 -14.95
CA VAL A 40 6.78 6.23 -15.05
C VAL A 40 7.08 5.60 -13.68
N PRO A 41 7.75 6.28 -12.71
CA PRO A 41 7.99 5.71 -11.39
C PRO A 41 6.70 5.33 -10.64
N ILE A 42 5.66 6.17 -10.75
CA ILE A 42 4.37 5.91 -10.09
C ILE A 42 3.71 4.67 -10.67
N THR A 43 3.71 4.51 -12.00
CA THR A 43 3.20 3.31 -12.68
C THR A 43 3.97 2.06 -12.27
N PHE A 44 5.30 2.14 -12.20
CA PHE A 44 6.13 1.03 -11.70
C PHE A 44 5.81 0.67 -10.25
N THR A 45 5.49 1.65 -9.40
CA THR A 45 5.03 1.38 -8.04
C THR A 45 3.69 0.65 -8.01
N ALA A 46 2.75 1.05 -8.86
CA ALA A 46 1.41 0.46 -8.93
C ALA A 46 1.45 -1.01 -9.42
N ILE A 47 2.33 -1.33 -10.37
CA ILE A 47 2.49 -2.68 -10.92
C ILE A 47 3.20 -3.63 -9.93
N ALA A 48 4.01 -3.12 -9.01
CA ALA A 48 4.80 -3.94 -8.11
C ALA A 48 3.94 -4.90 -7.26
N MET A 49 2.80 -4.45 -6.75
CA MET A 49 1.90 -5.27 -5.92
C MET A 49 1.29 -6.45 -6.71
N PRO A 50 0.62 -6.24 -7.85
CA PRO A 50 0.10 -7.35 -8.66
C PRO A 50 1.17 -8.35 -9.09
N VAL A 51 2.33 -7.88 -9.54
CA VAL A 51 3.45 -8.75 -9.94
C VAL A 51 3.95 -9.57 -8.75
N SER A 52 4.09 -8.95 -7.57
CA SER A 52 4.48 -9.65 -6.36
C SER A 52 3.46 -10.71 -5.94
N GLN A 53 2.17 -10.43 -6.04
CA GLN A 53 1.11 -11.38 -5.72
C GLN A 53 1.12 -12.59 -6.67
N LEU A 54 1.35 -12.36 -7.97
CA LEU A 54 1.52 -13.43 -8.95
C LEU A 54 2.76 -14.28 -8.63
N ALA A 55 3.90 -13.66 -8.41
CA ALA A 55 5.14 -14.38 -8.07
C ALA A 55 4.98 -15.18 -6.78
N GLU A 56 4.37 -14.59 -5.74
CA GLU A 56 4.10 -15.26 -4.47
C GLU A 56 3.16 -16.46 -4.65
N SER A 57 2.10 -16.33 -5.45
CA SER A 57 1.15 -17.41 -5.69
C SER A 57 1.80 -18.59 -6.39
N ILE A 58 2.66 -18.34 -7.39
CA ILE A 58 3.40 -19.39 -8.11
C ILE A 58 4.39 -20.08 -7.18
N VAL A 59 5.18 -19.31 -6.43
CA VAL A 59 6.20 -19.85 -5.52
C VAL A 59 5.54 -20.64 -4.39
N ALA A 60 4.54 -20.07 -3.72
CA ALA A 60 3.83 -20.72 -2.63
C ALA A 60 3.11 -21.99 -3.09
N ALA A 61 2.40 -21.95 -4.22
CA ALA A 61 1.70 -23.13 -4.74
C ALA A 61 2.66 -24.27 -5.08
N ASN A 62 3.80 -23.99 -5.71
CA ASN A 62 4.79 -25.00 -6.06
C ASN A 62 5.44 -25.61 -4.80
N LEU A 63 5.82 -24.79 -3.83
CA LEU A 63 6.45 -25.26 -2.60
C LEU A 63 5.48 -26.04 -1.70
N LEU A 64 4.23 -25.59 -1.57
CA LEU A 64 3.21 -26.33 -0.83
C LEU A 64 2.90 -27.69 -1.47
N ARG A 65 2.85 -27.77 -2.81
CA ARG A 65 2.69 -29.05 -3.53
C ARG A 65 3.88 -29.97 -3.31
N SER A 66 5.10 -29.47 -3.38
CA SER A 66 6.31 -30.27 -3.13
C SER A 66 6.38 -30.79 -1.70
N ALA A 67 5.73 -30.10 -0.74
CA ALA A 67 5.56 -30.53 0.64
C ALA A 67 4.39 -31.52 0.83
N GLY A 68 3.71 -31.94 -0.23
CA GLY A 68 2.56 -32.87 -0.14
C GLY A 68 1.26 -32.24 0.37
N LEU A 69 1.16 -30.91 0.35
CA LEU A 69 -0.01 -30.18 0.88
C LEU A 69 -0.98 -29.79 -0.26
N GLU A 70 -2.24 -29.60 0.09
CA GLU A 70 -3.27 -29.10 -0.84
C GLU A 70 -3.09 -27.59 -1.12
N ALA A 71 -2.07 -27.29 -1.91
CA ALA A 71 -1.63 -25.91 -2.18
C ALA A 71 -2.77 -24.98 -2.63
N THR A 72 -3.68 -25.45 -3.48
CA THR A 72 -4.78 -24.65 -4.04
C THR A 72 -5.77 -24.25 -2.95
N ALA A 73 -6.16 -25.19 -2.08
CA ALA A 73 -7.08 -24.92 -0.98
C ALA A 73 -6.44 -23.98 0.05
N LEU A 74 -5.22 -24.29 0.49
CA LEU A 74 -4.51 -23.51 1.51
C LEU A 74 -4.22 -22.07 1.05
N TYR A 75 -3.65 -21.91 -0.16
CA TYR A 75 -3.36 -20.59 -0.70
C TYR A 75 -4.64 -19.82 -1.06
N GLY A 76 -5.69 -20.51 -1.46
CA GLY A 76 -7.01 -19.93 -1.69
C GLY A 76 -7.61 -19.32 -0.44
N ILE A 77 -7.54 -20.00 0.72
CA ILE A 77 -7.98 -19.46 2.02
C ILE A 77 -7.15 -18.24 2.42
N PHE A 78 -5.84 -18.29 2.20
CA PHE A 78 -4.95 -17.16 2.48
C PHE A 78 -5.28 -15.95 1.60
N SER A 79 -5.20 -16.11 0.26
CA SER A 79 -5.32 -14.99 -0.68
C SER A 79 -6.77 -14.52 -0.89
N GLY A 80 -7.70 -15.45 -0.91
CA GLY A 80 -9.13 -15.16 -1.13
C GLY A 80 -9.85 -14.72 0.14
N CYS A 81 -9.59 -15.36 1.27
CA CYS A 81 -10.34 -15.10 2.49
C CYS A 81 -9.58 -14.18 3.45
N ALA A 82 -8.39 -14.59 3.92
CA ALA A 82 -7.65 -13.84 4.94
C ALA A 82 -7.24 -12.45 4.44
N VAL A 83 -6.64 -12.35 3.24
CA VAL A 83 -6.24 -11.06 2.65
C VAL A 83 -7.44 -10.14 2.44
N THR A 84 -8.62 -10.69 2.07
CA THR A 84 -9.84 -9.88 1.90
C THR A 84 -10.28 -9.25 3.22
N ILE A 85 -10.30 -10.01 4.33
CA ILE A 85 -10.64 -9.47 5.66
C ILE A 85 -9.65 -8.36 6.06
N ILE A 86 -8.35 -8.58 5.86
CA ILE A 86 -7.31 -7.61 6.22
C ILE A 86 -7.39 -6.34 5.37
N ASN A 87 -7.80 -6.45 4.11
CA ASN A 87 -7.92 -5.29 3.23
C ASN A 87 -9.08 -4.35 3.61
N LEU A 88 -10.06 -4.79 4.40
CA LEU A 88 -11.16 -3.91 4.83
C LEU A 88 -10.64 -2.67 5.59
N PRO A 89 -9.92 -2.81 6.73
CA PRO A 89 -9.37 -1.64 7.44
C PRO A 89 -8.28 -0.92 6.64
N VAL A 90 -7.49 -1.64 5.84
CA VAL A 90 -6.45 -1.05 5.00
C VAL A 90 -7.05 -0.09 3.97
N SER A 91 -8.21 -0.40 3.39
CA SER A 91 -8.91 0.47 2.46
C SER A 91 -9.37 1.78 3.11
N VAL A 92 -9.81 1.73 4.37
CA VAL A 92 -10.16 2.94 5.14
C VAL A 92 -8.94 3.83 5.35
N THR A 93 -7.81 3.25 5.77
CA THR A 93 -6.57 3.99 6.00
C THR A 93 -5.96 4.55 4.71
N TYR A 94 -6.16 3.88 3.58
CA TYR A 94 -5.75 4.38 2.26
C TYR A 94 -6.45 5.71 1.90
N GLY A 95 -7.70 5.88 2.30
CA GLY A 95 -8.41 7.16 2.15
C GLY A 95 -7.71 8.31 2.88
N PHE A 96 -7.20 8.09 4.09
CA PHE A 96 -6.42 9.09 4.82
C PHE A 96 -5.07 9.38 4.14
N ALA A 97 -4.41 8.36 3.61
CA ALA A 97 -3.18 8.52 2.84
C ALA A 97 -3.40 9.41 1.61
N ALA A 98 -4.44 9.12 0.82
CA ALA A 98 -4.81 9.90 -0.36
C ALA A 98 -5.16 11.35 -0.03
N ALA A 99 -5.94 11.58 1.06
CA ALA A 99 -6.31 12.92 1.52
C ALA A 99 -5.12 13.75 2.03
N SER A 100 -4.00 13.12 2.38
CA SER A 100 -2.80 13.80 2.87
C SER A 100 -1.94 14.36 1.73
N VAL A 101 -1.95 13.75 0.55
CA VAL A 101 -1.14 14.15 -0.62
C VAL A 101 -1.36 15.62 -1.02
N PRO A 102 -2.62 16.12 -1.19
CA PRO A 102 -2.84 17.51 -1.57
C PRO A 102 -2.43 18.53 -0.51
N LYS A 103 -2.22 18.11 0.74
CA LYS A 103 -1.70 18.99 1.81
C LYS A 103 -0.18 19.01 1.83
N ILE A 104 0.49 17.91 1.50
CA ILE A 104 1.95 17.76 1.55
C ILE A 104 2.61 18.32 0.28
N ALA A 105 2.06 18.02 -0.89
CA ALA A 105 2.68 18.37 -2.16
C ALA A 105 2.89 19.89 -2.37
N PRO A 106 1.95 20.80 -2.07
CA PRO A 106 2.16 22.23 -2.17
C PRO A 106 3.28 22.76 -1.25
N LEU A 107 3.35 22.25 -0.01
CA LEU A 107 4.39 22.61 0.95
C LEU A 107 5.77 22.15 0.46
N ALA A 108 5.85 20.94 -0.07
CA ALA A 108 7.09 20.42 -0.65
C ALA A 108 7.55 21.22 -1.87
N SER A 109 6.60 21.63 -2.73
CA SER A 109 6.89 22.39 -3.95
C SER A 109 7.27 23.85 -3.64
N SER A 110 6.74 24.46 -2.57
CA SER A 110 7.12 25.80 -2.13
C SER A 110 8.50 25.85 -1.46
N GLY A 111 9.11 24.68 -1.18
CA GLY A 111 10.40 24.58 -0.50
C GLY A 111 10.30 24.54 1.03
N ASP A 112 9.11 24.60 1.60
CA ASP A 112 8.88 24.42 3.04
C ASP A 112 8.88 22.93 3.41
N VAL A 113 10.08 22.36 3.42
CA VAL A 113 10.29 20.95 3.71
C VAL A 113 9.95 20.60 5.15
N GLN A 114 10.10 21.55 6.06
CA GLN A 114 9.82 21.29 7.48
C GLN A 114 8.32 21.11 7.70
N SER A 115 7.48 22.01 7.17
CA SER A 115 6.02 21.89 7.26
C SER A 115 5.51 20.69 6.45
N ALA A 116 6.07 20.41 5.27
CA ALA A 116 5.73 19.23 4.49
C ALA A 116 6.01 17.92 5.24
N ARG A 117 7.17 17.84 5.90
CA ARG A 117 7.54 16.69 6.74
C ARG A 117 6.64 16.56 7.97
N ALA A 118 6.33 17.66 8.65
CA ALA A 118 5.41 17.65 9.79
C ALA A 118 4.01 17.16 9.36
N ALA A 119 3.52 17.60 8.21
CA ALA A 119 2.25 17.13 7.65
C ALA A 119 2.30 15.62 7.31
N ALA A 120 3.41 15.13 6.77
CA ALA A 120 3.60 13.70 6.49
C ALA A 120 3.60 12.85 7.77
N LEU A 121 4.32 13.29 8.81
CA LEU A 121 4.34 12.60 10.11
C LEU A 121 2.97 12.63 10.78
N LYS A 122 2.23 13.72 10.67
CA LYS A 122 0.84 13.80 11.15
C LYS A 122 -0.08 12.81 10.43
N ALA A 123 0.06 12.66 9.11
CA ALA A 123 -0.68 11.66 8.35
C ALA A 123 -0.39 10.23 8.83
N ILE A 124 0.88 9.91 9.10
CA ILE A 124 1.30 8.62 9.64
C ILE A 124 0.70 8.38 11.04
N LEU A 125 0.71 9.38 11.92
CA LEU A 125 0.09 9.27 13.25
C LEU A 125 -1.41 9.03 13.17
N ILE A 126 -2.12 9.71 12.28
CA ILE A 126 -3.55 9.49 12.05
C ILE A 126 -3.79 8.06 11.55
N THR A 127 -2.99 7.60 10.60
CA THR A 127 -3.07 6.22 10.09
C THR A 127 -2.86 5.20 11.20
N LEU A 128 -1.87 5.40 12.08
CA LEU A 128 -1.64 4.56 13.25
C LEU A 128 -2.84 4.55 14.20
N GLY A 129 -3.36 5.74 14.51
CA GLY A 129 -4.51 5.91 15.41
C GLY A 129 -5.76 5.18 14.92
N VAL A 130 -5.90 4.95 13.61
CA VAL A 130 -7.00 4.19 13.02
C VAL A 130 -6.62 2.72 12.84
N ALA A 131 -5.43 2.42 12.32
CA ALA A 131 -5.01 1.05 12.01
C ALA A 131 -4.84 0.17 13.25
N ILE A 132 -4.35 0.71 14.38
CA ILE A 132 -4.13 -0.06 15.61
C ILE A 132 -5.45 -0.59 16.19
N PRO A 133 -6.50 0.24 16.43
CA PRO A 133 -7.79 -0.26 16.90
C PRO A 133 -8.40 -1.32 15.96
N PHE A 134 -8.31 -1.10 14.64
CA PHE A 134 -8.78 -2.10 13.67
C PHE A 134 -7.99 -3.39 13.73
N SER A 135 -6.67 -3.34 13.91
CA SER A 135 -5.83 -4.54 14.07
C SER A 135 -6.21 -5.34 15.31
N ILE A 136 -6.42 -4.65 16.43
CA ILE A 136 -6.88 -5.26 17.69
C ILE A 136 -8.27 -5.89 17.49
N ALA A 137 -9.19 -5.16 16.85
CA ALA A 137 -10.52 -5.68 16.56
C ALA A 137 -10.47 -6.93 15.66
N LEU A 138 -9.65 -6.93 14.60
CA LEU A 138 -9.46 -8.10 13.74
C LEU A 138 -8.87 -9.29 14.50
N TYR A 139 -7.95 -9.08 15.42
CA TYR A 139 -7.37 -10.15 16.23
C TYR A 139 -8.42 -10.79 17.16
N VAL A 140 -9.19 -9.94 17.86
CA VAL A 140 -10.20 -10.39 18.84
C VAL A 140 -11.40 -11.01 18.14
N PHE A 141 -11.92 -10.35 17.11
CA PHE A 141 -13.12 -10.75 16.39
C PHE A 141 -12.84 -11.61 15.15
N ALA A 142 -11.63 -12.18 15.01
CA ALA A 142 -11.28 -13.05 13.89
C ALA A 142 -12.28 -14.19 13.67
N PRO A 143 -12.75 -14.95 14.72
CA PRO A 143 -13.74 -16.00 14.53
C PRO A 143 -15.06 -15.46 13.97
N LEU A 144 -15.56 -14.36 14.55
CA LEU A 144 -16.81 -13.74 14.13
C LEU A 144 -16.73 -13.22 12.67
N ALA A 145 -15.62 -12.62 12.30
CA ALA A 145 -15.39 -12.14 10.93
C ALA A 145 -15.36 -13.30 9.93
N ALA A 146 -14.70 -14.42 10.27
CA ALA A 146 -14.64 -15.60 9.43
C ALA A 146 -16.04 -16.22 9.25
N ASP A 147 -16.80 -16.38 10.33
CA ASP A 147 -18.15 -16.99 10.31
C ASP A 147 -19.17 -16.13 9.55
N ILE A 148 -19.10 -14.80 9.66
CA ILE A 148 -20.04 -13.91 8.98
C ILE A 148 -19.75 -13.82 7.48
N ILE A 149 -18.46 -13.67 7.12
CA ILE A 149 -18.06 -13.37 5.74
C ILE A 149 -17.97 -14.66 4.91
N PHE A 150 -17.48 -15.76 5.49
CA PHE A 150 -17.19 -17.00 4.77
C PHE A 150 -17.92 -18.22 5.38
N ARG A 151 -19.24 -18.22 5.28
CA ARG A 151 -20.13 -19.26 5.86
C ARG A 151 -20.00 -20.64 5.19
N SER A 152 -19.41 -20.73 4.01
CA SER A 152 -19.32 -21.98 3.23
C SER A 152 -18.07 -22.81 3.53
N LEU A 153 -17.19 -22.36 4.42
CA LEU A 153 -15.97 -23.06 4.78
C LEU A 153 -16.27 -24.23 5.72
N THR A 154 -15.50 -25.32 5.58
CA THR A 154 -15.52 -26.41 6.55
C THR A 154 -14.96 -25.95 7.90
N ALA A 155 -15.24 -26.69 8.98
CA ALA A 155 -14.73 -26.34 10.32
C ALA A 155 -13.20 -26.23 10.36
N GLU A 156 -12.50 -27.10 9.63
CA GLU A 156 -11.03 -27.09 9.53
C GLU A 156 -10.52 -25.85 8.76
N GLN A 157 -11.15 -25.55 7.64
CA GLN A 157 -10.83 -24.36 6.83
C GLN A 157 -11.10 -23.06 7.59
N ASN A 158 -12.19 -23.02 8.36
CA ASN A 158 -12.51 -21.87 9.19
C ASN A 158 -11.49 -21.68 10.32
N ALA A 159 -11.06 -22.77 10.98
CA ALA A 159 -10.01 -22.72 11.99
C ALA A 159 -8.69 -22.20 11.42
N LEU A 160 -8.32 -22.62 10.21
CA LEU A 160 -7.16 -22.09 9.49
C LEU A 160 -7.32 -20.60 9.17
N LEU A 161 -8.48 -20.18 8.65
CA LEU A 161 -8.78 -18.77 8.33
C LEU A 161 -8.65 -17.89 9.58
N VAL A 162 -9.23 -18.29 10.70
CA VAL A 162 -9.14 -17.57 11.98
C VAL A 162 -7.68 -17.41 12.42
N ARG A 163 -6.87 -18.46 12.28
CA ARG A 163 -5.44 -18.42 12.60
C ARG A 163 -4.69 -17.45 11.69
N LEU A 164 -4.94 -17.50 10.38
CA LEU A 164 -4.35 -16.60 9.40
C LEU A 164 -4.73 -15.14 9.66
N VAL A 165 -6.00 -14.85 9.93
CA VAL A 165 -6.47 -13.49 10.26
C VAL A 165 -5.80 -12.97 11.52
N ARG A 166 -5.62 -13.77 12.55
CA ARG A 166 -4.89 -13.39 13.77
C ARG A 166 -3.42 -13.08 13.49
N ILE A 167 -2.72 -13.92 12.71
CA ILE A 167 -1.32 -13.66 12.31
C ILE A 167 -1.25 -12.37 11.49
N MET A 168 -2.18 -12.18 10.57
CA MET A 168 -2.19 -11.04 9.64
C MET A 168 -2.82 -9.78 10.25
N SER A 169 -3.38 -9.80 11.44
CA SER A 169 -3.92 -8.59 12.08
C SER A 169 -2.87 -7.48 12.20
N ILE A 170 -1.62 -7.84 12.52
CA ILE A 170 -0.47 -6.93 12.54
C ILE A 170 -0.20 -6.34 11.13
N ASN A 171 -0.48 -7.13 10.08
CA ASN A 171 -0.32 -6.68 8.70
C ASN A 171 -1.25 -5.51 8.37
N ALA A 172 -2.43 -5.44 8.97
CA ALA A 172 -3.33 -4.30 8.80
C ALA A 172 -2.66 -2.96 9.19
N VAL A 173 -1.83 -2.96 10.25
CA VAL A 173 -1.06 -1.78 10.66
C VAL A 173 0.13 -1.54 9.74
N THR A 174 0.96 -2.56 9.52
CA THR A 174 2.23 -2.40 8.78
C THR A 174 2.00 -2.09 7.31
N LEU A 175 0.98 -2.68 6.66
CA LEU A 175 0.58 -2.39 5.29
C LEU A 175 -0.01 -0.98 5.17
N SER A 176 -0.89 -0.57 6.10
CA SER A 176 -1.44 0.78 6.14
C SER A 176 -0.34 1.84 6.29
N LEU A 177 0.63 1.60 7.16
CA LEU A 177 1.80 2.47 7.32
C LEU A 177 2.65 2.53 6.06
N THR A 178 2.92 1.39 5.44
CA THR A 178 3.70 1.31 4.20
C THR A 178 3.05 2.11 3.10
N GLN A 179 1.73 1.98 2.92
CA GLN A 179 0.97 2.71 1.89
C GLN A 179 0.96 4.22 2.17
N THR A 180 0.66 4.62 3.41
CA THR A 180 0.63 6.04 3.80
C THR A 180 2.02 6.67 3.66
N ALA A 181 3.07 6.01 4.14
CA ALA A 181 4.42 6.52 4.04
C ALA A 181 4.92 6.60 2.59
N SER A 182 4.56 5.64 1.73
CA SER A 182 4.85 5.67 0.30
C SER A 182 4.15 6.83 -0.41
N ALA A 183 2.87 7.08 -0.09
CA ALA A 183 2.12 8.24 -0.60
C ALA A 183 2.75 9.57 -0.14
N CYS A 184 3.16 9.67 1.12
CA CYS A 184 3.86 10.84 1.65
C CYS A 184 5.21 11.07 0.96
N LEU A 185 6.01 10.02 0.71
CA LEU A 185 7.28 10.13 -0.03
C LEU A 185 7.08 10.62 -1.46
N THR A 186 6.02 10.15 -2.11
CA THR A 186 5.65 10.59 -3.45
C THR A 186 5.25 12.07 -3.43
N ALA A 187 4.44 12.50 -2.46
CA ALA A 187 4.04 13.89 -2.28
C ALA A 187 5.23 14.82 -1.92
N LEU A 188 6.24 14.29 -1.22
CA LEU A 188 7.50 14.99 -0.93
C LEU A 188 8.45 15.09 -2.14
N GLY A 189 8.01 14.64 -3.32
CA GLY A 189 8.80 14.73 -4.57
C GLY A 189 9.88 13.65 -4.70
N THR A 190 9.79 12.55 -3.97
CA THR A 190 10.74 11.43 -4.04
C THR A 190 10.08 10.11 -4.46
N PRO A 191 9.33 10.03 -5.57
CA PRO A 191 8.60 8.84 -5.99
C PRO A 191 9.52 7.64 -6.25
N VAL A 192 10.72 7.88 -6.79
CA VAL A 192 11.70 6.82 -7.08
C VAL A 192 12.09 6.04 -5.81
N ARG A 193 12.21 6.71 -4.66
CA ARG A 193 12.51 6.04 -3.39
C ARG A 193 11.34 5.16 -2.93
N ALA A 194 10.12 5.68 -3.03
CA ALA A 194 8.92 4.91 -2.71
C ALA A 194 8.82 3.65 -3.60
N THR A 195 9.06 3.80 -4.91
CA THR A 195 9.11 2.69 -5.88
C THR A 195 10.18 1.66 -5.51
N ALA A 196 11.40 2.09 -5.21
CA ALA A 196 12.49 1.19 -4.85
C ALA A 196 12.16 0.38 -3.58
N VAL A 197 11.65 1.03 -2.53
CA VAL A 197 11.21 0.34 -1.30
C VAL A 197 10.11 -0.66 -1.63
N GLN A 198 9.14 -0.32 -2.47
CA GLN A 198 8.05 -1.21 -2.85
C GLN A 198 8.57 -2.49 -3.53
N TRP A 199 9.48 -2.38 -4.51
CA TRP A 199 10.05 -3.54 -5.19
C TRP A 199 10.91 -4.41 -4.27
N VAL A 200 11.72 -3.80 -3.40
CA VAL A 200 12.49 -4.53 -2.38
C VAL A 200 11.56 -5.27 -1.43
N THR A 201 10.46 -4.64 -1.01
CA THR A 201 9.45 -5.27 -0.16
C THR A 201 8.80 -6.47 -0.84
N CYS A 202 8.48 -6.36 -2.14
CA CYS A 202 7.93 -7.44 -2.94
C CYS A 202 8.90 -8.62 -3.02
N ALA A 203 10.17 -8.36 -3.33
CA ALA A 203 11.21 -9.39 -3.38
C ALA A 203 11.43 -10.05 -2.00
N LEU A 204 11.48 -9.26 -0.94
CA LEU A 204 11.63 -9.74 0.42
C LEU A 204 10.46 -10.64 0.84
N ARG A 205 9.21 -10.24 0.51
CA ARG A 205 8.00 -11.00 0.82
C ARG A 205 8.01 -12.37 0.15
N VAL A 206 8.29 -12.42 -1.15
CA VAL A 206 8.36 -13.68 -1.90
C VAL A 206 9.50 -14.56 -1.41
N GLY A 207 10.68 -13.99 -1.18
CA GLY A 207 11.85 -14.71 -0.66
C GLY A 207 11.64 -15.29 0.73
N LEU A 208 11.06 -14.51 1.65
CA LEU A 208 10.71 -14.98 3.00
C LEU A 208 9.61 -16.03 2.97
N ALA A 209 8.58 -15.89 2.13
CA ALA A 209 7.54 -16.89 1.97
C ALA A 209 8.14 -18.24 1.51
N ALA A 210 9.02 -18.21 0.50
CA ALA A 210 9.73 -19.40 0.05
C ALA A 210 10.58 -20.02 1.17
N LEU A 211 11.30 -19.21 1.93
CA LEU A 211 12.12 -19.67 3.06
C LEU A 211 11.28 -20.33 4.15
N PHE A 212 10.16 -19.73 4.56
CA PHE A 212 9.33 -20.28 5.63
C PHE A 212 8.63 -21.57 5.20
N ILE A 213 8.11 -21.63 3.95
CA ILE A 213 7.48 -22.86 3.45
C ILE A 213 8.53 -24.00 3.37
N SER A 214 9.74 -23.72 2.89
CA SER A 214 10.82 -24.72 2.82
C SER A 214 11.32 -25.19 4.21
N ARG A 215 11.03 -24.42 5.28
CA ARG A 215 11.29 -24.80 6.68
C ARG A 215 10.15 -25.55 7.34
N GLY A 216 9.13 -25.94 6.58
CA GLY A 216 7.99 -26.73 7.09
C GLY A 216 6.82 -25.89 7.59
N PHE A 217 6.85 -24.56 7.44
CA PHE A 217 5.66 -23.75 7.65
C PHE A 217 4.70 -23.94 6.46
N SER A 218 3.42 -24.12 6.76
CA SER A 218 2.39 -24.15 5.73
C SER A 218 2.13 -22.73 5.18
N VAL A 219 0.92 -22.45 4.75
CA VAL A 219 0.50 -21.12 4.28
C VAL A 219 0.67 -20.00 5.33
N GLU A 220 0.73 -20.34 6.61
CA GLU A 220 1.06 -19.41 7.70
C GLU A 220 2.44 -18.76 7.51
N GLY A 221 3.40 -19.46 6.88
CA GLY A 221 4.70 -18.93 6.52
C GLY A 221 4.59 -17.74 5.57
N VAL A 222 3.63 -17.75 4.63
CA VAL A 222 3.34 -16.63 3.73
C VAL A 222 2.81 -15.41 4.50
N ALA A 223 1.92 -15.66 5.48
CA ALA A 223 1.38 -14.61 6.33
C ALA A 223 2.46 -13.93 7.19
N ILE A 224 3.36 -14.72 7.79
CA ILE A 224 4.49 -14.21 8.59
C ILE A 224 5.47 -13.43 7.69
N ALA A 225 5.79 -13.95 6.51
CA ALA A 225 6.66 -13.29 5.53
C ALA A 225 6.12 -11.91 5.15
N SER A 226 4.80 -11.81 4.92
CA SER A 226 4.13 -10.55 4.61
C SER A 226 4.25 -9.54 5.76
N ASN A 227 4.03 -9.97 7.01
CA ASN A 227 4.17 -9.10 8.19
C ASN A 227 5.59 -8.52 8.31
N ILE A 228 6.61 -9.36 8.16
CA ILE A 228 8.02 -8.93 8.23
C ILE A 228 8.34 -7.95 7.09
N ALA A 229 7.96 -8.29 5.86
CA ALA A 229 8.26 -7.46 4.70
C ALA A 229 7.62 -6.07 4.80
N TYR A 230 6.35 -5.97 5.19
CA TYR A 230 5.69 -4.69 5.34
C TYR A 230 6.18 -3.90 6.56
N PHE A 231 6.57 -4.58 7.65
CA PHE A 231 7.21 -3.91 8.78
C PHE A 231 8.53 -3.24 8.37
N VAL A 232 9.39 -3.96 7.65
CA VAL A 232 10.65 -3.42 7.11
C VAL A 232 10.37 -2.25 6.15
N ALA A 233 9.39 -2.39 5.26
CA ALA A 233 9.01 -1.34 4.33
C ALA A 233 8.52 -0.07 5.05
N ALA A 234 7.66 -0.23 6.06
CA ALA A 234 7.18 0.90 6.87
C ALA A 234 8.34 1.62 7.58
N ALA A 235 9.27 0.87 8.18
CA ALA A 235 10.44 1.41 8.85
C ALA A 235 11.37 2.18 7.88
N VAL A 236 11.65 1.61 6.71
CA VAL A 236 12.50 2.24 5.69
C VAL A 236 11.84 3.50 5.11
N ASN A 237 10.54 3.45 4.79
CA ASN A 237 9.80 4.60 4.31
C ASN A 237 9.77 5.73 5.36
N LEU A 238 9.54 5.40 6.62
CA LEU A 238 9.56 6.38 7.72
C LEU A 238 10.95 7.00 7.87
N TRP A 239 12.01 6.21 7.81
CA TRP A 239 13.38 6.69 7.85
C TRP A 239 13.68 7.67 6.70
N TYR A 240 13.21 7.40 5.47
CA TYR A 240 13.34 8.33 4.35
C TYR A 240 12.58 9.63 4.60
N ILE A 241 11.34 9.60 5.13
CA ILE A 241 10.57 10.80 5.45
C ILE A 241 11.32 11.67 6.48
N ILE A 242 11.89 11.04 7.51
CA ILE A 242 12.67 11.73 8.53
C ILE A 242 13.94 12.36 7.94
N LYS A 243 14.57 11.74 6.98
CA LYS A 243 15.82 12.21 6.34
C LYS A 243 15.62 13.07 5.08
N VAL A 244 14.40 13.38 4.67
CA VAL A 244 14.17 14.30 3.54
C VAL A 244 14.80 15.66 3.86
N LYS A 245 15.77 16.07 3.02
CA LYS A 245 16.40 17.40 3.05
C LYS A 245 15.75 18.28 1.98
N ALA A 246 15.75 19.60 2.19
CA ALA A 246 15.31 20.56 1.19
C ALA A 246 16.04 20.32 -0.12
N ASN A 247 15.28 20.08 -1.19
CA ASN A 247 15.87 19.86 -2.51
C ASN A 247 16.36 21.21 -3.06
N SER A 248 17.65 21.49 -2.95
CA SER A 248 18.26 22.78 -3.33
C SER A 248 18.03 23.14 -4.83
N ASN A 249 17.61 22.17 -5.65
CA ASN A 249 17.33 22.37 -7.06
C ASN A 249 16.00 23.08 -7.32
N ALA A 250 14.99 22.94 -6.45
CA ALA A 250 13.73 23.67 -6.55
C ALA A 250 13.92 25.16 -6.23
N LEU A 251 14.82 25.48 -5.30
CA LEU A 251 15.20 26.86 -4.94
C LEU A 251 16.01 27.55 -6.05
N LYS A 252 16.84 26.81 -6.79
CA LYS A 252 17.62 27.34 -7.93
C LYS A 252 16.74 27.62 -9.15
N SER A 253 15.70 26.84 -9.40
CA SER A 253 14.75 27.09 -10.48
C SER A 253 13.94 28.38 -10.26
N LYS A 254 13.54 28.63 -9.01
CA LYS A 254 12.78 29.85 -8.65
C LYS A 254 13.62 31.12 -8.70
N ARG A 255 14.95 31.05 -8.46
CA ARG A 255 15.89 32.20 -8.62
C ARG A 255 16.25 32.52 -10.08
N ARG A 256 15.97 31.60 -11.02
CA ARG A 256 16.21 31.86 -12.46
C ARG A 256 14.96 32.34 -13.19
N SER A 257 13.81 32.45 -12.53
CA SER A 257 12.52 32.91 -13.07
C SER A 257 12.07 34.27 -12.51
N VAL A 258 12.90 34.95 -11.70
CA VAL A 258 12.83 36.32 -11.27
C VAL A 258 13.99 37.09 -11.93
#